data_a5cf27ac2547d6f655790de98314235a
#
_entry.id   a5cf27ac2547d6f655790de98314235a
#
_cell.length_a   1.000
_cell.length_b   1.000
_cell.length_c   1.000
_cell.angle_alpha   90.00
_cell.angle_beta   90.00
_cell.angle_gamma   90.00
#
_symmetry.space_group_name_H-M   'P 1'
#
loop_
_entity.id
_entity.type
_entity.pdbx_description
1 polymer ?
#
loop_
_entity_poly.entity_id
_entity_poly.type
_entity_poly.pdbx_seq_one_letter_code
_entity_poly.pdbx_strand_id
1 'polypeptide(L)'
;PHTAEEKANPLTDAPSGIIGLETSLALGITELVEAGYLTMKQLLRLMSTNPAAMYHLDAGYLAEGGPADVILIDTAAEFIPEQYASKATNTPFTGWKLKGEVKMTICGGKMVYEA
;
A
#
# COMPACT_ATOMS: atom_id res chain seq x y z
N PRO A 1 -10.93 -9.63 -9.74
CA PRO A 1 -11.69 -8.44 -9.39
C PRO A 1 -13.16 -8.66 -9.71
N HIS A 2 -14.04 -8.10 -8.89
CA HIS A 2 -15.48 -8.16 -9.09
C HIS A 2 -15.95 -6.93 -9.85
N THR A 3 -17.00 -7.08 -10.66
CA THR A 3 -17.60 -5.97 -11.41
C THR A 3 -18.37 -5.03 -10.50
N ALA A 4 -18.66 -3.81 -10.99
CA ALA A 4 -19.49 -2.86 -10.25
C ALA A 4 -20.91 -3.41 -10.03
N GLU A 5 -21.46 -4.16 -10.99
CA GLU A 5 -22.76 -4.80 -10.88
C GLU A 5 -22.80 -5.86 -9.78
N GLU A 6 -21.78 -6.73 -9.70
CA GLU A 6 -21.66 -7.72 -8.62
C GLU A 6 -21.57 -7.06 -7.25
N LYS A 7 -20.84 -5.94 -7.15
CA LYS A 7 -20.69 -5.18 -5.91
C LYS A 7 -21.94 -4.37 -5.51
N ALA A 8 -22.82 -4.08 -6.45
CA ALA A 8 -24.08 -3.37 -6.20
C ALA A 8 -25.20 -4.28 -5.64
N ASN A 9 -24.99 -5.57 -5.58
CA ASN A 9 -25.95 -6.51 -5.00
C ASN A 9 -26.15 -6.21 -3.48
N PRO A 10 -27.26 -6.69 -2.89
CA PRO A 10 -27.45 -6.66 -1.44
C PRO A 10 -26.27 -7.25 -0.70
N LEU A 11 -25.96 -6.76 0.51
CA LEU A 11 -24.77 -7.13 1.27
C LEU A 11 -24.61 -8.65 1.47
N THR A 12 -25.72 -9.39 1.54
CA THR A 12 -25.73 -10.86 1.65
C THR A 12 -25.28 -11.58 0.41
N ASP A 13 -25.42 -10.96 -0.76
CA ASP A 13 -25.20 -11.58 -2.07
C ASP A 13 -23.99 -10.96 -2.78
N ALA A 14 -23.54 -9.78 -2.34
CA ALA A 14 -22.37 -9.12 -2.89
C ALA A 14 -21.09 -9.89 -2.51
N PRO A 15 -20.16 -10.09 -3.45
CA PRO A 15 -18.86 -10.66 -3.12
C PRO A 15 -18.11 -9.84 -2.07
N SER A 16 -17.49 -10.50 -1.11
CA SER A 16 -16.67 -9.84 -0.08
C SER A 16 -15.38 -9.24 -0.67
N GLY A 17 -14.73 -8.39 0.12
CA GLY A 17 -13.43 -7.81 -0.21
C GLY A 17 -13.49 -6.43 -0.86
N ILE A 18 -12.38 -5.72 -0.71
CA ILE A 18 -12.12 -4.39 -1.29
C ILE A 18 -10.77 -4.40 -1.98
N ILE A 19 -10.50 -3.43 -2.85
CA ILE A 19 -9.13 -3.12 -3.26
C ILE A 19 -8.45 -2.33 -2.15
N GLY A 20 -7.16 -2.57 -1.92
CA GLY A 20 -6.45 -1.94 -0.80
C GLY A 20 -4.93 -1.81 -0.99
N LEU A 21 -4.32 -2.52 -1.95
CA LEU A 21 -2.86 -2.51 -2.10
C LEU A 21 -2.32 -1.09 -2.37
N GLU A 22 -2.99 -0.31 -3.19
CA GLU A 22 -2.57 1.03 -3.60
C GLU A 22 -2.74 2.09 -2.50
N THR A 23 -3.56 1.82 -1.50
CA THR A 23 -3.82 2.76 -0.40
C THR A 23 -3.26 2.30 0.95
N SER A 24 -2.82 1.04 1.09
CA SER A 24 -2.47 0.45 2.37
C SER A 24 -1.33 1.18 3.10
N LEU A 25 -0.28 1.59 2.38
CA LEU A 25 0.84 2.33 2.98
C LEU A 25 0.39 3.71 3.45
N ALA A 26 -0.30 4.45 2.59
CA ALA A 26 -0.78 5.80 2.90
C ALA A 26 -1.80 5.79 4.05
N LEU A 27 -2.69 4.80 4.10
CA LEU A 27 -3.59 4.58 5.25
C LEU A 27 -2.80 4.30 6.53
N GLY A 28 -1.78 3.43 6.46
CA GLY A 28 -0.90 3.17 7.60
C GLY A 28 -0.18 4.42 8.09
N ILE A 29 0.28 5.28 7.20
CA ILE A 29 0.91 6.56 7.56
C ILE A 29 -0.13 7.50 8.18
N THR A 30 -1.27 7.70 7.52
CA THR A 30 -2.31 8.64 7.96
C THR A 30 -2.94 8.23 9.29
N GLU A 31 -3.39 6.99 9.38
CA GLU A 31 -4.23 6.53 10.50
C GLU A 31 -3.43 5.98 11.68
N LEU A 32 -2.18 5.56 11.47
CA LEU A 32 -1.38 4.95 12.53
C LEU A 32 -0.15 5.79 12.91
N VAL A 33 0.56 6.34 11.94
CA VAL A 33 1.77 7.12 12.23
C VAL A 33 1.42 8.54 12.63
N GLU A 34 0.63 9.26 11.85
CA GLU A 34 0.19 10.63 12.16
C GLU A 34 -0.66 10.68 13.44
N ALA A 35 -1.47 9.67 13.69
CA ALA A 35 -2.24 9.54 14.92
C ALA A 35 -1.39 9.14 16.15
N GLY A 36 -0.09 8.86 15.97
CA GLY A 36 0.84 8.57 17.06
C GLY A 36 0.77 7.15 17.62
N TYR A 37 0.04 6.24 16.99
CA TYR A 37 0.00 4.83 17.41
C TYR A 37 1.26 4.06 17.06
N LEU A 38 1.90 4.40 15.94
CA LEU A 38 3.13 3.78 15.46
C LEU A 38 4.14 4.84 15.04
N THR A 39 5.42 4.49 15.13
CA THR A 39 6.46 5.21 14.39
C THR A 39 6.52 4.69 12.94
N MET A 40 7.04 5.50 12.02
CA MET A 40 7.25 5.08 10.62
C MET A 40 8.06 3.78 10.54
N LYS A 41 9.10 3.64 11.37
CA LYS A 41 9.91 2.41 11.45
C LYS A 41 9.09 1.18 11.86
N GLN A 42 8.16 1.33 12.80
CA GLN A 42 7.28 0.23 13.20
C GLN A 42 6.31 -0.13 12.09
N LEU A 43 5.72 0.85 11.40
CA LEU A 43 4.85 0.60 10.25
C LEU A 43 5.60 -0.19 9.15
N LEU A 44 6.79 0.25 8.76
CA LEU A 44 7.59 -0.45 7.75
C LEU A 44 7.99 -1.86 8.17
N ARG A 45 8.28 -2.07 9.45
CA ARG A 45 8.52 -3.43 9.98
C ARG A 45 7.30 -4.33 9.84
N LEU A 46 6.11 -3.82 10.15
CA LEU A 46 4.85 -4.58 10.04
C LEU A 46 4.50 -4.89 8.58
N MET A 47 4.77 -3.98 7.66
CA MET A 47 4.39 -4.13 6.26
C MET A 47 5.44 -4.86 5.40
N SER A 48 6.69 -4.91 5.81
CA SER A 48 7.80 -5.43 5.00
C SER A 48 8.64 -6.45 5.76
N THR A 49 9.42 -6.04 6.76
CA THR A 49 10.39 -6.91 7.43
C THR A 49 9.75 -8.13 8.10
N ASN A 50 8.66 -7.92 8.83
CA ASN A 50 8.00 -9.02 9.55
C ASN A 50 7.35 -10.03 8.59
N PRO A 51 6.58 -9.63 7.55
CA PRO A 51 6.08 -10.56 6.54
C PRO A 51 7.20 -11.32 5.83
N ALA A 52 8.29 -10.63 5.44
CA ALA A 52 9.42 -11.28 4.80
C ALA A 52 10.02 -12.37 5.69
N ALA A 53 10.23 -12.08 6.97
CA ALA A 53 10.73 -13.05 7.92
C ALA A 53 9.75 -14.24 8.14
N MET A 54 8.45 -13.94 8.24
CA MET A 54 7.40 -14.96 8.44
C MET A 54 7.32 -15.96 7.28
N TYR A 55 7.46 -15.46 6.05
CA TYR A 55 7.36 -16.27 4.84
C TYR A 55 8.73 -16.72 4.31
N HIS A 56 9.82 -16.46 5.05
CA HIS A 56 11.19 -16.82 4.67
C HIS A 56 11.60 -16.25 3.28
N LEU A 57 11.19 -15.01 3.01
CA LEU A 57 11.54 -14.33 1.77
C LEU A 57 12.90 -13.63 1.93
N ASP A 58 13.71 -13.67 0.88
CA ASP A 58 14.93 -12.85 0.80
C ASP A 58 14.55 -11.41 0.39
N ALA A 59 13.94 -10.68 1.32
CA ALA A 59 13.39 -9.34 1.13
C ALA A 59 13.19 -8.62 2.47
N GLY A 60 12.73 -7.37 2.41
CA GLY A 60 12.36 -6.61 3.60
C GLY A 60 13.54 -6.01 4.37
N TYR A 61 14.69 -5.88 3.74
CA TYR A 61 15.90 -5.27 4.29
C TYR A 61 16.68 -4.51 3.22
N LEU A 62 17.57 -3.61 3.66
CA LEU A 62 18.55 -2.94 2.82
C LEU A 62 19.95 -3.29 3.33
N ALA A 63 20.75 -3.96 2.49
CA ALA A 63 22.13 -4.32 2.78
C ALA A 63 22.94 -4.43 1.49
N GLU A 64 24.27 -4.25 1.59
CA GLU A 64 25.18 -4.53 0.47
C GLU A 64 25.07 -6.00 0.05
N GLY A 65 24.92 -6.23 -1.25
CA GLY A 65 24.75 -7.57 -1.82
C GLY A 65 23.34 -8.16 -1.66
N GLY A 66 22.42 -7.44 -1.01
CA GLY A 66 21.02 -7.84 -0.89
C GLY A 66 20.18 -7.51 -2.13
N PRO A 67 18.89 -7.89 -2.13
CA PRO A 67 17.96 -7.57 -3.21
C PRO A 67 17.87 -6.05 -3.43
N ALA A 68 17.93 -5.63 -4.69
CA ALA A 68 17.77 -4.22 -5.05
C ALA A 68 16.28 -3.87 -5.23
N ASP A 69 15.49 -4.11 -4.17
CA ASP A 69 14.06 -3.81 -4.09
C ASP A 69 13.85 -2.65 -3.12
N VAL A 70 13.57 -1.47 -3.65
CA VAL A 70 13.55 -0.22 -2.88
C VAL A 70 12.34 0.62 -3.30
N ILE A 71 11.70 1.24 -2.34
CA ILE A 71 10.71 2.29 -2.58
C ILE A 71 11.20 3.63 -2.00
N LEU A 72 10.89 4.72 -2.69
CA LEU A 72 11.01 6.07 -2.17
C LEU A 72 9.63 6.59 -1.80
N ILE A 73 9.51 7.07 -0.58
CA ILE A 73 8.25 7.57 -0.03
C ILE A 73 8.44 9.03 0.38
N ASP A 74 7.58 9.90 -0.11
CA ASP A 74 7.39 11.23 0.49
C ASP A 74 6.33 11.11 1.59
N THR A 75 6.76 11.06 2.82
CA THR A 75 5.88 10.87 3.99
C THR A 75 5.02 12.10 4.30
N ALA A 76 5.36 13.28 3.76
CA ALA A 76 4.63 14.51 3.96
C ALA A 76 3.65 14.83 2.81
N ALA A 77 3.85 14.25 1.64
CA ALA A 77 2.98 14.46 0.50
C ALA A 77 1.55 14.01 0.80
N GLU A 78 0.59 14.85 0.46
CA GLU A 78 -0.84 14.59 0.61
C GLU A 78 -1.48 14.34 -0.76
N PHE A 79 -2.35 13.35 -0.83
CA PHE A 79 -3.09 13.07 -2.07
C PHE A 79 -4.49 12.52 -1.75
N ILE A 80 -5.35 12.50 -2.78
CA ILE A 80 -6.69 11.92 -2.70
C ILE A 80 -6.75 10.80 -3.74
N PRO A 81 -6.96 9.53 -3.34
CA PRO A 81 -7.07 8.44 -4.29
C PRO A 81 -8.37 8.54 -5.09
N GLU A 82 -8.27 8.76 -6.39
CA GLU A 82 -9.40 8.88 -7.32
C GLU A 82 -9.29 7.88 -8.48
N GLN A 83 -8.08 7.45 -8.81
CA GLN A 83 -7.78 6.51 -9.88
C GLN A 83 -6.97 5.34 -9.34
N TYR A 84 -7.23 4.15 -9.86
CA TYR A 84 -6.60 2.91 -9.44
C TYR A 84 -6.06 2.14 -10.63
N ALA A 85 -4.89 1.55 -10.50
CA ALA A 85 -4.34 0.60 -11.48
C ALA A 85 -5.11 -0.72 -11.47
N SER A 86 -5.76 -1.04 -10.36
CA SER A 86 -6.67 -2.18 -10.24
C SER A 86 -7.83 -2.07 -11.23
N LYS A 87 -8.26 -3.21 -11.78
CA LYS A 87 -9.48 -3.29 -12.61
C LYS A 87 -10.77 -3.07 -11.80
N ALA A 88 -10.72 -3.22 -10.50
CA ALA A 88 -11.83 -2.94 -9.59
C ALA A 88 -11.61 -1.56 -8.94
N THR A 89 -12.71 -0.91 -8.55
CA THR A 89 -12.69 0.42 -7.92
C THR A 89 -13.39 0.44 -6.56
N ASN A 90 -13.78 -0.73 -6.06
CA ASN A 90 -14.55 -0.85 -4.82
C ASN A 90 -13.64 -0.71 -3.59
N THR A 91 -13.47 0.50 -3.14
CA THR A 91 -12.78 0.84 -1.90
C THR A 91 -13.54 1.92 -1.14
N PRO A 92 -13.59 1.86 0.21
CA PRO A 92 -14.21 2.91 1.02
C PRO A 92 -13.32 4.16 1.14
N PHE A 93 -12.09 4.13 0.62
CA PHE A 93 -11.09 5.19 0.81
C PHE A 93 -11.02 6.19 -0.34
N THR A 94 -11.84 6.03 -1.37
CA THR A 94 -11.98 7.03 -2.43
C THR A 94 -12.41 8.37 -1.86
N GLY A 95 -11.69 9.44 -2.22
CA GLY A 95 -11.97 10.78 -1.70
C GLY A 95 -11.37 11.08 -0.31
N TRP A 96 -10.74 10.11 0.35
CA TRP A 96 -10.01 10.38 1.57
C TRP A 96 -8.72 11.15 1.30
N LYS A 97 -8.42 12.14 2.15
CA LYS A 97 -7.13 12.81 2.11
C LYS A 97 -6.11 11.98 2.87
N LEU A 98 -5.17 11.39 2.15
CA LEU A 98 -4.14 10.51 2.67
C LEU A 98 -2.77 11.17 2.61
N LYS A 99 -1.86 10.77 3.50
CA LYS A 99 -0.44 11.11 3.51
C LYS A 99 0.43 9.93 3.14
N GLY A 100 1.60 10.22 2.57
CA GLY A 100 2.59 9.22 2.25
C GLY A 100 2.45 8.68 0.83
N GLU A 101 3.01 9.41 -0.11
CA GLU A 101 3.02 9.06 -1.52
C GLU A 101 4.29 8.29 -1.88
N VAL A 102 4.14 7.18 -2.59
CA VAL A 102 5.28 6.46 -3.19
C VAL A 102 5.70 7.22 -4.43
N LYS A 103 6.93 7.74 -4.42
CA LYS A 103 7.50 8.49 -5.55
C LYS A 103 8.21 7.59 -6.55
N MET A 104 8.78 6.49 -6.10
CA MET A 104 9.52 5.57 -6.97
C MET A 104 9.49 4.16 -6.39
N THR A 105 9.42 3.17 -7.28
CA THR A 105 9.61 1.76 -6.94
C THR A 105 10.68 1.15 -7.84
N ILE A 106 11.67 0.54 -7.21
CA ILE A 106 12.74 -0.23 -7.86
C ILE A 106 12.54 -1.70 -7.48
N CYS A 107 12.53 -2.58 -8.45
CA CYS A 107 12.41 -4.02 -8.26
C CYS A 107 13.51 -4.74 -9.06
N GLY A 108 14.32 -5.55 -8.39
CA GLY A 108 15.48 -6.21 -9.00
C GLY A 108 16.45 -5.24 -9.66
N GLY A 109 16.64 -4.06 -9.07
CA GLY A 109 17.51 -3.00 -9.59
C GLY A 109 16.94 -2.21 -10.78
N LYS A 110 15.69 -2.44 -11.17
CA LYS A 110 15.02 -1.69 -12.25
C LYS A 110 13.93 -0.81 -11.70
N MET A 111 13.85 0.43 -12.14
CA MET A 111 12.73 1.31 -11.86
C MET A 111 11.48 0.77 -12.57
N VAL A 112 10.45 0.45 -11.80
CA VAL A 112 9.18 -0.11 -12.29
C VAL A 112 7.99 0.83 -12.11
N TYR A 113 8.18 1.88 -11.30
CA TYR A 113 7.18 2.93 -11.06
C TYR A 113 7.87 4.24 -10.71
N GLU A 114 7.34 5.35 -11.24
CA GLU A 114 7.69 6.73 -10.91
C GLU A 114 6.41 7.56 -10.95
N ALA A 115 6.17 8.38 -9.89
CA ALA A 115 5.00 9.25 -9.74
C ALA A 115 5.15 10.57 -10.51
#